data_4162de50d3d3fbc932c0ee05793b53b5
#
_entry.id   4162de50d3d3fbc932c0ee05793b53b5
#
_cell.length_a   1.000
_cell.length_b   1.000
_cell.length_c   1.000
_cell.angle_alpha   90.00
_cell.angle_beta   90.00
_cell.angle_gamma   90.00
#
_symmetry.space_group_name_H-M   'P 1'
#
loop_
_entity.id
_entity.type
_entity.pdbx_description
1 polymer ?
#
loop_
_entity_poly.entity_id
_entity_poly.type
_entity_poly.pdbx_seq_one_letter_code
_entity_poly.pdbx_strand_id
1 'polypeptide(L)'
;MTTRDPRHLPFFVYGTLRPGQLNHDAFLRGRTETEEPGHLGGTVLYDGPGYPYAVEEPGATDPVSGELVTARPEAYDRLLLELDELEECVPGDPASLYVRVERDVVRLRDGAAVRAWVYLAGPTVTERLRADGRRIDGDWLTHRAPDGRRRTRPGPDRR
;
A
#
# COMPACT_ATOMS: atom_id res chain seq x y z
N MET A 1 -10.73 9.53 -25.34
CA MET A 1 -10.30 9.18 -24.02
C MET A 1 -11.00 7.94 -23.53
N THR A 2 -10.27 7.05 -22.99
CA THR A 2 -10.85 5.81 -22.50
C THR A 2 -11.52 6.05 -21.16
N THR A 3 -12.74 5.61 -21.03
CA THR A 3 -13.42 5.72 -19.78
C THR A 3 -13.07 4.54 -18.92
N ARG A 4 -12.50 4.83 -17.77
CA ARG A 4 -12.16 3.80 -16.84
C ARG A 4 -13.42 3.28 -16.16
N ASP A 5 -13.48 1.96 -16.00
CA ASP A 5 -14.56 1.37 -15.25
C ASP A 5 -14.46 1.89 -13.82
N PRO A 6 -15.49 2.55 -13.30
CA PRO A 6 -15.40 3.13 -11.95
C PRO A 6 -15.17 2.09 -10.86
N ARG A 7 -15.42 0.82 -11.14
CA ARG A 7 -15.13 -0.23 -10.16
C ARG A 7 -13.68 -0.67 -10.19
N HIS A 8 -12.93 -0.29 -11.22
CA HIS A 8 -11.55 -0.72 -11.38
C HIS A 8 -10.60 0.39 -10.94
N LEU A 9 -10.67 0.75 -9.68
CA LEU A 9 -9.77 1.76 -9.15
C LEU A 9 -8.33 1.25 -9.15
N PRO A 10 -7.36 2.13 -9.37
CA PRO A 10 -5.96 1.73 -9.22
C PRO A 10 -5.66 1.44 -7.75
N PHE A 11 -4.53 0.79 -7.52
CA PHE A 11 -4.06 0.49 -6.18
C PHE A 11 -2.90 1.42 -5.84
N PHE A 12 -2.89 1.97 -4.63
CA PHE A 12 -1.73 2.71 -4.14
C PHE A 12 -0.90 1.75 -3.29
N VAL A 13 0.30 1.45 -3.74
CA VAL A 13 1.18 0.52 -3.03
C VAL A 13 2.34 1.30 -2.43
N TYR A 14 2.64 1.04 -1.15
CA TYR A 14 3.66 1.81 -0.44
C TYR A 14 4.68 0.95 0.27
N GLY A 15 4.62 -0.36 0.13
CA GLY A 15 5.52 -1.28 0.79
C GLY A 15 6.05 -2.35 -0.14
N THR A 16 5.83 -3.60 0.21
CA THR A 16 6.44 -4.72 -0.51
C THR A 16 5.90 -4.94 -1.92
N LEU A 17 4.82 -4.26 -2.28
CA LEU A 17 4.28 -4.32 -3.64
C LEU A 17 4.89 -3.26 -4.56
N ARG A 18 5.74 -2.38 -4.03
CA ARG A 18 6.39 -1.37 -4.86
C ARG A 18 7.37 -2.02 -5.84
N PRO A 19 7.62 -1.39 -7.00
CA PRO A 19 8.55 -1.95 -7.99
C PRO A 19 9.90 -2.27 -7.35
N GLY A 20 10.43 -3.43 -7.69
CA GLY A 20 11.70 -3.89 -7.15
C GLY A 20 11.58 -4.58 -5.81
N GLN A 21 10.39 -4.62 -5.23
CA GLN A 21 10.20 -5.30 -3.95
C GLN A 21 9.66 -6.71 -4.15
N LEU A 22 9.73 -7.48 -3.08
CA LEU A 22 9.45 -8.90 -3.13
C LEU A 22 8.08 -9.24 -3.72
N ASN A 23 7.04 -8.58 -3.25
CA ASN A 23 5.70 -8.94 -3.68
C ASN A 23 5.30 -8.33 -5.02
N HIS A 24 6.06 -7.38 -5.51
CA HIS A 24 5.79 -6.82 -6.83
C HIS A 24 5.89 -7.90 -7.89
N ASP A 25 6.99 -8.65 -7.89
CA ASP A 25 7.17 -9.70 -8.88
C ASP A 25 6.14 -10.81 -8.73
N ALA A 26 5.78 -11.13 -7.50
CA ALA A 26 4.87 -12.24 -7.26
C ALA A 26 3.42 -11.91 -7.65
N PHE A 27 3.00 -10.67 -7.50
CA PHE A 27 1.59 -10.30 -7.65
C PHE A 27 1.31 -9.34 -8.79
N LEU A 28 2.18 -8.39 -9.07
CA LEU A 28 1.89 -7.32 -10.02
C LEU A 28 2.54 -7.48 -11.37
N ARG A 29 3.67 -8.14 -11.43
CA ARG A 29 4.42 -8.24 -12.67
C ARG A 29 3.59 -8.89 -13.76
N GLY A 30 3.49 -8.19 -14.90
CA GLY A 30 2.73 -8.70 -16.03
C GLY A 30 1.24 -8.46 -15.94
N ARG A 31 0.76 -7.86 -14.86
CA ARG A 31 -0.68 -7.62 -14.67
C ARG A 31 -1.06 -6.16 -14.66
N THR A 32 -0.09 -5.27 -14.86
CA THR A 32 -0.35 -3.83 -14.75
C THR A 32 -0.18 -3.15 -16.10
N GLU A 33 -0.95 -2.08 -16.27
CA GLU A 33 -0.80 -1.20 -17.42
C GLU A 33 0.17 -0.08 -17.11
N THR A 34 0.05 0.50 -15.93
CA THR A 34 0.93 1.58 -15.51
C THR A 34 1.25 1.47 -14.02
N GLU A 35 2.40 1.99 -13.66
CA GLU A 35 2.82 2.12 -12.27
C GLU A 35 3.50 3.48 -12.17
N GLU A 36 2.90 4.40 -11.44
CA GLU A 36 3.34 5.80 -11.39
C GLU A 36 3.51 6.28 -9.97
N PRO A 37 4.52 7.11 -9.71
CA PRO A 37 4.71 7.65 -8.35
C PRO A 37 3.50 8.44 -7.88
N GLY A 38 3.19 8.29 -6.61
CA GLY A 38 2.11 9.01 -5.97
C GLY A 38 2.39 9.28 -4.51
N HIS A 39 1.62 10.22 -3.95
CA HIS A 39 1.72 10.58 -2.54
C HIS A 39 0.34 10.51 -1.90
N LEU A 40 0.29 9.90 -0.72
CA LEU A 40 -0.94 9.85 0.06
C LEU A 40 -0.78 10.73 1.28
N GLY A 41 -1.57 11.80 1.36
CA GLY A 41 -1.51 12.72 2.49
C GLY A 41 -2.33 12.23 3.68
N GLY A 42 -2.18 12.92 4.81
CA GLY A 42 -2.95 12.62 6.01
C GLY A 42 -2.73 11.23 6.55
N THR A 43 -1.56 10.67 6.32
CA THR A 43 -1.26 9.27 6.65
C THR A 43 0.20 9.18 7.05
N VAL A 44 0.48 8.30 8.02
CA VAL A 44 1.85 8.06 8.47
C VAL A 44 2.13 6.57 8.38
N LEU A 45 3.43 6.23 8.35
CA LEU A 45 3.83 4.83 8.34
C LEU A 45 4.39 4.41 9.69
N TYR A 46 4.08 3.19 10.06
CA TYR A 46 4.67 2.52 11.23
C TYR A 46 5.46 1.32 10.75
N ASP A 47 6.55 1.06 11.44
CA ASP A 47 7.39 -0.09 11.14
C ASP A 47 6.65 -1.38 11.50
N GLY A 48 6.80 -2.39 10.64
CA GLY A 48 6.23 -3.70 10.88
C GLY A 48 7.28 -4.76 10.63
N PRO A 49 6.90 -6.02 10.72
CA PRO A 49 7.87 -7.12 10.60
C PRO A 49 8.24 -7.41 9.15
N GLY A 50 8.98 -6.52 8.53
CA GLY A 50 9.40 -6.67 7.15
C GLY A 50 8.50 -5.95 6.17
N TYR A 51 7.52 -5.21 6.66
CA TYR A 51 6.59 -4.44 5.82
C TYR A 51 5.97 -3.33 6.69
N PRO A 52 5.54 -2.23 6.07
CA PRO A 52 5.00 -1.11 6.84
C PRO A 52 3.50 -1.19 7.02
N TYR A 53 3.02 -0.45 8.01
CA TYR A 53 1.58 -0.23 8.18
C TYR A 53 1.30 1.26 7.99
N ALA A 54 0.26 1.57 7.25
CA ALA A 54 -0.18 2.95 7.08
C ALA A 54 -1.36 3.23 8.01
N VAL A 55 -1.28 4.34 8.71
CA VAL A 55 -2.32 4.75 9.66
C VAL A 55 -2.71 6.18 9.36
N GLU A 56 -4.00 6.47 9.31
CA GLU A 56 -4.46 7.82 9.05
C GLU A 56 -4.15 8.75 10.21
N GLU A 57 -3.62 9.91 9.87
CA GLU A 57 -3.30 10.94 10.84
C GLU A 57 -3.55 12.27 10.17
N PRO A 58 -4.72 12.87 10.36
CA PRO A 58 -5.11 14.06 9.59
C PRO A 58 -4.15 15.24 9.70
N GLY A 59 -3.40 15.34 10.79
CA GLY A 59 -2.45 16.42 10.93
C GLY A 59 -1.06 16.14 10.37
N ALA A 60 -0.87 15.01 9.73
CA ALA A 60 0.45 14.65 9.23
C ALA A 60 0.86 15.60 8.11
N THR A 61 2.10 16.06 8.17
CA THR A 61 2.63 17.01 7.19
C THR A 61 3.36 16.34 6.04
N ASP A 62 3.96 15.18 6.28
CA ASP A 62 4.70 14.47 5.25
C ASP A 62 3.83 13.39 4.64
N PRO A 63 3.76 13.31 3.32
CA PRO A 63 2.92 12.29 2.68
C PRO A 63 3.61 10.93 2.70
N VAL A 64 2.81 9.89 2.46
CA VAL A 64 3.34 8.55 2.25
C VAL A 64 3.64 8.41 0.76
N SER A 65 4.85 7.98 0.46
CA SER A 65 5.29 7.78 -0.93
C SER A 65 5.01 6.36 -1.39
N GLY A 66 4.59 6.24 -2.62
CA GLY A 66 4.33 4.94 -3.20
C GLY A 66 4.05 5.06 -4.68
N GLU A 67 3.40 4.05 -5.24
CA GLU A 67 3.04 4.04 -6.65
C GLU A 67 1.56 3.79 -6.83
N LEU A 68 0.98 4.47 -7.82
CA LEU A 68 -0.36 4.19 -8.29
C LEU A 68 -0.25 3.12 -9.35
N VAL A 69 -0.85 1.99 -9.10
CA VAL A 69 -0.76 0.84 -9.98
C VAL A 69 -2.10 0.62 -10.65
N THR A 70 -2.13 0.69 -11.97
CA THR A 70 -3.33 0.43 -12.74
C THR A 70 -3.25 -0.98 -13.29
N ALA A 71 -4.14 -1.84 -12.87
CA ALA A 71 -4.15 -3.23 -13.31
C ALA A 71 -4.74 -3.34 -14.70
N ARG A 72 -4.31 -4.35 -15.44
CA ARG A 72 -4.96 -4.68 -16.71
C ARG A 72 -6.38 -5.12 -16.43
N PRO A 73 -7.35 -4.70 -17.24
CA PRO A 73 -8.75 -5.04 -16.98
C PRO A 73 -9.00 -6.53 -16.83
N GLU A 74 -8.34 -7.35 -17.66
CA GLU A 74 -8.57 -8.78 -17.63
C GLU A 74 -7.99 -9.45 -16.39
N ALA A 75 -7.07 -8.77 -15.70
CA ALA A 75 -6.45 -9.32 -14.49
C ALA A 75 -7.07 -8.75 -13.22
N TYR A 76 -7.92 -7.75 -13.34
CA TYR A 76 -8.31 -6.93 -12.21
C TYR A 76 -9.00 -7.71 -11.09
N ASP A 77 -10.05 -8.45 -11.42
CA ASP A 77 -10.86 -9.11 -10.39
C ASP A 77 -10.04 -10.13 -9.60
N ARG A 78 -9.24 -10.91 -10.32
CA ARG A 78 -8.41 -11.90 -9.66
C ARG A 78 -7.32 -11.24 -8.81
N LEU A 79 -6.72 -10.19 -9.34
CA LEU A 79 -5.69 -9.46 -8.59
C LEU A 79 -6.26 -8.88 -7.31
N LEU A 80 -7.46 -8.30 -7.37
CA LEU A 80 -8.09 -7.74 -6.20
C LEU A 80 -8.27 -8.78 -5.11
N LEU A 81 -8.74 -9.97 -5.47
CA LEU A 81 -8.91 -11.06 -4.51
C LEU A 81 -7.57 -11.49 -3.93
N GLU A 82 -6.56 -11.60 -4.77
CA GLU A 82 -5.24 -12.05 -4.31
C GLU A 82 -4.59 -11.04 -3.39
N LEU A 83 -4.76 -9.75 -3.68
CA LEU A 83 -4.20 -8.73 -2.81
C LEU A 83 -4.92 -8.67 -1.48
N ASP A 84 -6.25 -8.82 -1.47
CA ASP A 84 -6.97 -8.87 -0.21
C ASP A 84 -6.51 -10.05 0.65
N GLU A 85 -6.22 -11.19 0.03
CA GLU A 85 -5.70 -12.34 0.75
C GLU A 85 -4.29 -12.08 1.28
N LEU A 86 -3.43 -11.51 0.44
CA LEU A 86 -2.07 -11.20 0.85
C LEU A 86 -2.06 -10.26 2.04
N GLU A 87 -2.95 -9.27 2.04
CA GLU A 87 -2.98 -8.27 3.09
C GLU A 87 -3.82 -8.71 4.28
N GLU A 88 -4.38 -9.92 4.21
CA GLU A 88 -5.24 -10.44 5.28
C GLU A 88 -6.36 -9.46 5.60
N CYS A 89 -7.00 -9.02 4.54
CA CYS A 89 -8.12 -8.10 4.63
C CYS A 89 -9.40 -8.91 4.57
N VAL A 90 -10.09 -9.02 5.72
CA VAL A 90 -11.36 -9.71 5.80
C VAL A 90 -12.42 -8.65 6.07
N PRO A 91 -13.30 -8.38 5.12
CA PRO A 91 -14.28 -7.31 5.29
C PRO A 91 -15.11 -7.48 6.56
N GLY A 92 -15.21 -6.41 7.34
CA GLY A 92 -15.98 -6.42 8.57
C GLY A 92 -15.28 -7.01 9.78
N ASP A 93 -14.08 -7.54 9.62
CA ASP A 93 -13.35 -8.14 10.73
C ASP A 93 -12.37 -7.12 11.31
N PRO A 94 -12.58 -6.66 12.55
CA PRO A 94 -11.68 -5.65 13.14
C PRO A 94 -10.29 -6.20 13.41
N ALA A 95 -10.10 -7.51 13.40
CA ALA A 95 -8.80 -8.11 13.58
C ALA A 95 -8.02 -8.25 12.28
N SER A 96 -8.57 -7.80 11.16
CA SER A 96 -7.86 -7.81 9.89
C SER A 96 -6.53 -7.09 10.02
N LEU A 97 -5.51 -7.63 9.37
CA LEU A 97 -4.19 -7.01 9.40
C LEU A 97 -4.24 -5.66 8.70
N TYR A 98 -4.89 -5.63 7.55
CA TYR A 98 -5.13 -4.40 6.78
C TYR A 98 -6.59 -4.33 6.39
N VAL A 99 -7.07 -3.12 6.14
CA VAL A 99 -8.38 -2.90 5.54
C VAL A 99 -8.19 -2.12 4.26
N ARG A 100 -8.97 -2.47 3.25
CA ARG A 100 -8.89 -1.82 1.94
C ARG A 100 -9.92 -0.70 1.89
N VAL A 101 -9.45 0.52 1.68
CA VAL A 101 -10.32 1.69 1.64
C VAL A 101 -10.01 2.51 0.39
N GLU A 102 -10.95 3.39 0.01
CA GLU A 102 -10.74 4.31 -1.09
C GLU A 102 -10.21 5.62 -0.54
N ARG A 103 -9.15 6.13 -1.18
CA ARG A 103 -8.60 7.43 -0.79
C ARG A 103 -8.12 8.15 -2.04
N ASP A 104 -8.03 9.48 -1.95
CA ASP A 104 -7.43 10.28 -3.01
C ASP A 104 -5.93 10.30 -2.85
N VAL A 105 -5.24 9.99 -3.93
CA VAL A 105 -3.78 9.95 -3.98
C VAL A 105 -3.32 10.97 -5.00
N VAL A 106 -2.30 11.75 -4.68
CA VAL A 106 -1.78 12.74 -5.62
C VAL A 106 -0.81 12.04 -6.56
N ARG A 107 -1.11 12.10 -7.84
CA ARG A 107 -0.23 11.54 -8.87
C ARG A 107 0.87 12.56 -9.14
N LEU A 108 2.13 12.17 -8.94
CA LEU A 108 3.22 13.13 -9.01
C LEU A 108 3.44 13.67 -10.41
N ARG A 109 3.15 12.88 -11.42
CA ARG A 109 3.37 13.28 -12.81
C ARG A 109 2.69 14.61 -13.15
N ASP A 110 1.49 14.82 -12.62
CA ASP A 110 0.72 16.02 -12.98
C ASP A 110 0.00 16.65 -11.79
N GLY A 111 0.18 16.13 -10.59
CA GLY A 111 -0.45 16.69 -9.40
C GLY A 111 -1.94 16.39 -9.28
N ALA A 112 -2.48 15.53 -10.13
CA ALA A 112 -3.89 15.23 -10.10
C ALA A 112 -4.25 14.32 -8.93
N ALA A 113 -5.44 14.52 -8.36
CA ALA A 113 -5.96 13.62 -7.33
C ALA A 113 -6.60 12.43 -8.02
N VAL A 114 -6.17 11.24 -7.65
CA VAL A 114 -6.65 10.00 -8.25
C VAL A 114 -7.24 9.13 -7.15
N ARG A 115 -8.48 8.71 -7.33
CA ARG A 115 -9.12 7.82 -6.36
C ARG A 115 -8.49 6.44 -6.50
N ALA A 116 -8.09 5.85 -5.37
CA ALA A 116 -7.37 4.59 -5.39
C ALA A 116 -7.71 3.74 -4.16
N TRP A 117 -7.48 2.45 -4.30
CA TRP A 117 -7.55 1.54 -3.15
C TRP A 117 -6.25 1.67 -2.35
N VAL A 118 -6.40 1.75 -1.04
CA VAL A 118 -5.27 1.81 -0.13
C VAL A 118 -5.50 0.78 0.98
N TYR A 119 -4.47 0.02 1.32
CA TYR A 119 -4.54 -0.91 2.44
C TYR A 119 -4.00 -0.21 3.68
N LEU A 120 -4.90 0.17 4.57
CA LEU A 120 -4.52 0.77 5.86
C LEU A 120 -4.48 -0.29 6.93
N ALA A 121 -3.75 -0.04 8.01
CA ALA A 121 -3.73 -0.96 9.13
C ALA A 121 -5.15 -1.17 9.64
N GLY A 122 -5.49 -2.40 10.00
CA GLY A 122 -6.81 -2.70 10.53
C GLY A 122 -7.03 -2.06 11.89
N PRO A 123 -8.27 -2.00 12.37
CA PRO A 123 -8.57 -1.27 13.63
C PRO A 123 -7.76 -1.74 14.83
N THR A 124 -7.68 -3.05 15.06
CA THR A 124 -6.93 -3.58 16.19
C THR A 124 -5.44 -3.29 16.07
N VAL A 125 -4.91 -3.46 14.85
CA VAL A 125 -3.50 -3.16 14.60
C VAL A 125 -3.24 -1.67 14.82
N THR A 126 -4.13 -0.82 14.32
CA THR A 126 -3.98 0.63 14.48
C THR A 126 -3.90 1.03 15.95
N GLU A 127 -4.76 0.47 16.79
CA GLU A 127 -4.74 0.75 18.23
C GLU A 127 -3.39 0.39 18.82
N ARG A 128 -2.90 -0.78 18.49
CA ARG A 128 -1.62 -1.25 19.03
C ARG A 128 -0.48 -0.36 18.54
N LEU A 129 -0.50 0.03 17.27
CA LEU A 129 0.54 0.88 16.72
C LEU A 129 0.55 2.26 17.36
N ARG A 130 -0.62 2.82 17.61
CA ARG A 130 -0.68 4.14 18.24
C ARG A 130 -0.17 4.11 19.68
N ALA A 131 -0.31 2.96 20.36
CA ALA A 131 0.18 2.81 21.72
C ALA A 131 1.68 2.56 21.77
N ASP A 132 2.16 1.63 20.95
CA ASP A 132 3.53 1.14 21.05
C ASP A 132 4.30 1.11 19.74
N GLY A 133 3.70 1.50 18.63
CA GLY A 133 4.33 1.40 17.32
C GLY A 133 5.44 2.39 17.13
N ARG A 134 6.30 2.10 16.17
CA ARG A 134 7.41 2.96 15.84
C ARG A 134 7.16 3.62 14.50
N ARG A 135 7.01 4.93 14.51
CA ARG A 135 6.79 5.68 13.27
C ARG A 135 8.07 5.75 12.47
N ILE A 136 7.92 5.68 11.16
CA ILE A 136 9.04 5.74 10.24
C ILE A 136 8.74 6.79 9.18
N ASP A 137 9.76 7.04 8.33
CA ASP A 137 9.61 7.94 7.21
C ASP A 137 8.46 7.53 6.31
N GLY A 138 7.83 8.51 5.67
CA GLY A 138 6.76 8.24 4.74
C GLY A 138 7.18 7.48 3.50
N ASP A 139 8.46 7.34 3.26
CA ASP A 139 8.97 6.53 2.17
C ASP A 139 9.63 5.29 2.75
N TRP A 140 8.93 4.17 2.67
CA TRP A 140 9.41 2.93 3.26
C TRP A 140 10.73 2.46 2.65
N LEU A 141 10.91 2.70 1.36
CA LEU A 141 12.15 2.28 0.71
C LEU A 141 13.34 3.02 1.28
N THR A 142 13.17 4.30 1.57
CA THR A 142 14.23 5.09 2.21
C THR A 142 14.51 4.56 3.60
N HIS A 143 13.46 4.24 4.34
CA HIS A 143 13.63 3.73 5.71
C HIS A 143 14.40 2.41 5.75
N ARG A 144 14.09 1.49 4.85
CA ARG A 144 14.65 0.15 4.93
C ARG A 144 15.99 -0.02 4.25
N ALA A 145 16.44 0.95 3.47
CA ALA A 145 17.61 0.78 2.64
C ALA A 145 18.83 1.62 2.99
N PRO A 146 18.91 2.25 4.16
CA PRO A 146 20.06 3.14 4.40
C PRO A 146 21.39 2.40 4.40
N ASP A 147 21.41 1.16 4.78
CA ASP A 147 22.65 0.41 4.80
C ASP A 147 22.71 -0.60 3.66
N GLY A 148 21.80 -0.52 2.74
CA GLY A 148 21.77 -1.40 1.60
C GLY A 148 21.33 -2.80 1.89
N ARG A 149 20.92 -3.09 3.11
CA ARG A 149 20.49 -4.44 3.45
C ARG A 149 18.99 -4.52 3.52
N ARG A 150 18.52 -5.66 3.02
CA ARG A 150 17.10 -5.90 3.07
C ARG A 150 16.73 -6.38 4.45
N ARG A 151 15.59 -5.98 4.91
CA ARG A 151 15.09 -6.53 6.12
C ARG A 151 14.71 -7.95 5.91
N THR A 152 15.06 -8.78 6.84
CA THR A 152 14.70 -10.17 6.78
C THR A 152 13.24 -10.30 7.17
N ARG A 153 12.53 -11.06 6.40
CA ARG A 153 11.16 -11.32 6.69
C ARG A 153 11.05 -12.45 7.66
N PRO A 154 10.12 -12.37 8.59
CA PRO A 154 9.98 -13.44 9.56
C PRO A 154 9.30 -14.63 8.91
N GLY A 155 9.84 -15.76 9.18
CA GLY A 155 9.23 -17.03 8.84
C GLY A 155 8.63 -17.12 7.50
N PRO A 156 7.73 -18.03 7.33
CA PRO A 156 7.17 -18.32 6.03
C PRO A 156 6.11 -17.35 5.63
N ASP A 157 6.37 -16.16 5.79
CA ASP A 157 5.45 -15.26 5.60
C ASP A 157 5.11 -15.04 4.20
N ARG A 158 3.98 -14.58 3.96
CA ARG A 158 3.50 -14.38 2.66
C ARG A 158 3.97 -13.07 2.06
N ARG A 159 4.71 -12.34 2.75
CA ARG A 159 5.20 -11.09 2.23
C ARG A 159 6.63 -11.14 1.75
#